data_5b31b706b67e43fdd43ce1ff74793e4e
#
_entry.id   5b31b706b67e43fdd43ce1ff74793e4e
#
_cell.length_a   1.000
_cell.length_b   1.000
_cell.length_c   1.000
_cell.angle_alpha   90.00
_cell.angle_beta   90.00
_cell.angle_gamma   90.00
#
_symmetry.space_group_name_H-M   'P 1'
#
loop_
_entity.id
_entity.type
_entity.pdbx_description
1 polymer ?
#
loop_
_entity_poly.entity_id
_entity_poly.type
_entity_poly.pdbx_seq_one_letter_code
_entity_poly.pdbx_strand_id
1 'polypeptide(L)'
;MKTIKGAYTSAQIFTTKNKETAIYPYAISQLHMICDQESSKGCRIRVMPDVHPGKVGTIGLTMTIGEKILPNLIGIDIGCGMTLAQIKGKKLEYQKLDTVIRDSVPSGFGIRAKVHRFADEFDFDALRCANHIHTDKARLSLGSLGSGNHFIEADKDVNGNLYIVIQIGRASCRE
;
A
#
# COMPACT_ATOMS: atom_id res chain seq x y z
N MET A 1 12.81 -13.13 14.43
CA MET A 1 12.96 -11.65 14.43
C MET A 1 14.42 -11.33 14.19
N LYS A 2 14.71 -10.56 13.17
CA LYS A 2 16.09 -10.19 12.77
C LYS A 2 16.32 -8.70 13.07
N THR A 3 17.49 -8.37 13.60
CA THR A 3 17.87 -6.98 13.90
C THR A 3 19.00 -6.54 12.97
N ILE A 4 18.83 -5.40 12.34
CA ILE A 4 19.83 -4.71 11.54
C ILE A 4 20.32 -3.52 12.38
N LYS A 5 21.63 -3.48 12.65
CA LYS A 5 22.25 -2.40 13.42
C LYS A 5 22.97 -1.45 12.48
N GLY A 6 22.76 -0.16 12.64
CA GLY A 6 23.50 0.89 11.97
C GLY A 6 24.18 1.82 12.97
N ALA A 7 24.81 2.90 12.46
CA ALA A 7 25.59 3.84 13.27
C ALA A 7 24.72 4.64 14.26
N TYR A 8 23.48 4.98 13.89
CA TYR A 8 22.62 5.87 14.67
C TYR A 8 21.41 5.21 15.28
N THR A 9 20.93 4.09 14.68
CA THR A 9 19.78 3.35 15.19
C THR A 9 19.81 1.89 14.71
N SER A 10 18.78 1.14 15.08
CA SER A 10 18.60 -0.24 14.64
C SER A 10 17.19 -0.50 14.15
N ALA A 11 17.05 -1.34 13.12
CA ALA A 11 15.78 -1.81 12.60
C ALA A 11 15.49 -3.24 13.07
N GLN A 12 14.27 -3.49 13.51
CA GLN A 12 13.78 -4.83 13.86
C GLN A 12 12.82 -5.33 12.80
N ILE A 13 13.17 -6.47 12.18
CA ILE A 13 12.33 -7.11 11.16
C ILE A 13 11.49 -8.19 11.82
N PHE A 14 10.17 -8.08 11.70
CA PHE A 14 9.23 -9.07 12.17
C PHE A 14 9.05 -10.15 11.10
N THR A 15 9.69 -11.29 11.30
CA THR A 15 9.62 -12.42 10.39
C THR A 15 9.66 -13.73 11.16
N THR A 16 9.19 -14.80 10.56
CA THR A 16 9.33 -16.15 11.09
C THR A 16 10.77 -16.65 10.86
N LYS A 17 11.25 -17.56 11.71
CA LYS A 17 12.59 -18.15 11.58
C LYS A 17 12.85 -18.72 10.16
N ASN A 18 11.84 -19.32 9.56
CA ASN A 18 11.95 -19.95 8.23
C ASN A 18 12.04 -18.92 7.09
N LYS A 19 11.67 -17.67 7.34
CA LYS A 19 11.69 -16.57 6.34
C LYS A 19 12.83 -15.56 6.54
N GLU A 20 13.63 -15.70 7.60
CA GLU A 20 14.75 -14.78 7.85
C GLU A 20 15.81 -14.82 6.74
N THR A 21 16.01 -15.98 6.13
CA THR A 21 16.94 -16.19 5.01
C THR A 21 16.38 -15.77 3.66
N ALA A 22 15.06 -15.60 3.56
CA ALA A 22 14.38 -15.21 2.33
C ALA A 22 14.29 -13.67 2.11
N ILE A 23 14.83 -12.87 3.05
CA ILE A 23 14.83 -11.42 2.91
C ILE A 23 15.84 -11.02 1.84
N TYR A 24 15.40 -10.26 0.86
CA TYR A 24 16.26 -9.77 -0.22
C TYR A 24 17.48 -9.02 0.31
N PRO A 25 18.70 -9.35 -0.12
CA PRO A 25 19.93 -8.68 0.32
C PRO A 25 19.87 -7.15 0.11
N TYR A 26 19.26 -6.71 -0.99
CA TYR A 26 19.10 -5.30 -1.28
C TYR A 26 18.19 -4.58 -0.28
N ALA A 27 17.12 -5.22 0.20
CA ALA A 27 16.28 -4.67 1.27
C ALA A 27 17.09 -4.50 2.58
N ILE A 28 17.95 -5.45 2.89
CA ILE A 28 18.86 -5.36 4.05
C ILE A 28 19.83 -4.18 3.90
N SER A 29 20.40 -4.00 2.71
CA SER A 29 21.29 -2.87 2.41
C SER A 29 20.55 -1.52 2.57
N GLN A 30 19.32 -1.42 2.08
CA GLN A 30 18.49 -0.21 2.26
C GLN A 30 18.23 0.08 3.76
N LEU A 31 17.99 -0.97 4.57
CA LEU A 31 17.82 -0.78 6.02
C LEU A 31 19.09 -0.33 6.70
N HIS A 32 20.26 -0.85 6.31
CA HIS A 32 21.53 -0.35 6.80
C HIS A 32 21.72 1.13 6.46
N MET A 33 21.48 1.53 5.21
CA MET A 33 21.58 2.93 4.79
C MET A 33 20.68 3.85 5.63
N ILE A 34 19.46 3.42 5.96
CA ILE A 34 18.55 4.20 6.81
C ILE A 34 19.06 4.26 8.24
N CYS A 35 19.52 3.15 8.80
CA CYS A 35 20.05 3.09 10.17
C CYS A 35 21.37 3.84 10.36
N ASP A 36 22.14 4.05 9.29
CA ASP A 36 23.41 4.77 9.27
C ASP A 36 23.25 6.28 9.04
N GLN A 37 22.03 6.77 8.77
CA GLN A 37 21.79 8.20 8.63
C GLN A 37 21.62 8.88 9.99
N GLU A 38 22.28 10.00 10.19
CA GLU A 38 22.14 10.81 11.40
C GLU A 38 20.69 11.24 11.66
N SER A 39 19.93 11.50 10.59
CA SER A 39 18.51 11.83 10.66
C SER A 39 17.63 10.73 11.26
N SER A 40 18.14 9.51 11.34
CA SER A 40 17.45 8.38 11.99
C SER A 40 17.78 8.22 13.47
N LYS A 41 18.62 9.12 14.03
CA LYS A 41 19.01 9.08 15.44
C LYS A 41 17.78 9.16 16.35
N GLY A 42 17.68 8.21 17.28
CA GLY A 42 16.55 8.13 18.23
C GLY A 42 15.26 7.58 17.64
N CYS A 43 15.20 7.32 16.35
CA CYS A 43 14.02 6.72 15.72
C CYS A 43 13.92 5.22 16.04
N ARG A 44 12.70 4.76 16.25
CA ARG A 44 12.36 3.33 16.33
C ARG A 44 11.95 2.84 14.96
N ILE A 45 12.69 1.87 14.41
CA ILE A 45 12.41 1.29 13.11
C ILE A 45 11.89 -0.13 13.29
N ARG A 46 10.72 -0.39 12.70
CA ARG A 46 10.08 -1.69 12.65
C ARG A 46 9.79 -2.05 11.21
N VAL A 47 10.03 -3.28 10.84
CA VAL A 47 9.86 -3.74 9.45
C VAL A 47 8.91 -4.92 9.44
N MET A 48 7.90 -4.83 8.62
CA MET A 48 6.83 -5.82 8.51
C MET A 48 7.30 -7.07 7.75
N PRO A 49 6.57 -8.19 7.86
CA PRO A 49 6.98 -9.47 7.26
C PRO A 49 7.04 -9.48 5.73
N ASP A 50 6.37 -8.55 5.07
CA ASP A 50 6.35 -8.35 3.61
C ASP A 50 7.56 -7.57 3.09
N VAL A 51 8.62 -7.46 3.87
CA VAL A 51 9.83 -6.72 3.58
C VAL A 51 10.45 -7.07 2.23
N HIS A 52 10.56 -6.07 1.37
CA HIS A 52 11.20 -6.19 0.06
C HIS A 52 11.79 -4.84 -0.40
N PRO A 53 12.67 -4.82 -1.42
CA PRO A 53 13.26 -3.58 -1.90
C PRO A 53 12.22 -2.60 -2.44
N GLY A 54 12.31 -1.35 -2.03
CA GLY A 54 11.56 -0.24 -2.61
C GLY A 54 12.46 0.70 -3.42
N LYS A 55 11.87 1.72 -4.01
CA LYS A 55 12.59 2.68 -4.87
C LYS A 55 13.60 3.53 -4.10
N VAL A 56 13.25 3.97 -2.91
CA VAL A 56 14.08 4.85 -2.06
C VAL A 56 14.44 4.17 -0.75
N GLY A 57 13.52 3.42 -0.17
CA GLY A 57 13.70 2.67 1.06
C GLY A 57 12.96 1.34 0.98
N THR A 58 13.12 0.51 1.99
CA THR A 58 12.51 -0.81 2.06
C THR A 58 10.99 -0.69 2.23
N ILE A 59 10.23 -1.47 1.47
CA ILE A 59 8.79 -1.65 1.69
C ILE A 59 8.59 -2.45 3.00
N GLY A 60 7.49 -2.19 3.69
CA GLY A 60 7.22 -2.74 5.01
C GLY A 60 7.85 -1.95 6.15
N LEU A 61 8.53 -0.84 5.85
CA LEU A 61 9.16 0.03 6.83
C LEU A 61 8.12 0.82 7.63
N THR A 62 8.22 0.78 8.95
CA THR A 62 7.54 1.67 9.89
C THR A 62 8.58 2.34 10.76
N MET A 63 8.51 3.66 10.89
CA MET A 63 9.52 4.43 11.58
C MET A 63 8.87 5.58 12.37
N THR A 64 9.31 5.80 13.61
CA THR A 64 8.93 7.01 14.34
C THR A 64 9.65 8.22 13.74
N ILE A 65 8.99 9.37 13.79
CA ILE A 65 9.61 10.64 13.41
C ILE A 65 10.51 11.10 14.56
N GLY A 66 11.76 11.43 14.27
CA GLY A 66 12.71 12.04 15.19
C GLY A 66 12.75 13.57 15.05
N GLU A 67 13.89 14.17 15.37
CA GLU A 67 14.09 15.60 15.19
C GLU A 67 14.15 16.03 13.71
N LYS A 68 14.53 15.12 12.83
CA LYS A 68 14.64 15.33 11.40
C LYS A 68 13.67 14.43 10.65
N ILE A 69 13.11 14.92 9.56
CA ILE A 69 12.21 14.17 8.67
C ILE A 69 13.02 13.72 7.45
N LEU A 70 12.77 12.49 7.02
CA LEU A 70 13.28 11.91 5.78
C LEU A 70 12.14 11.90 4.73
N PRO A 71 11.93 12.98 3.95
CA PRO A 71 10.78 13.11 3.05
C PRO A 71 10.68 11.97 2.04
N ASN A 72 11.83 11.49 1.55
CA ASN A 72 11.90 10.41 0.57
C ASN A 72 11.39 9.06 1.10
N LEU A 73 11.32 8.88 2.43
CA LEU A 73 10.81 7.65 3.06
C LEU A 73 9.29 7.67 3.30
N ILE A 74 8.63 8.82 3.12
CA ILE A 74 7.17 8.92 3.28
C ILE A 74 6.44 8.07 2.24
N GLY A 75 7.11 7.76 1.15
CA GLY A 75 6.55 6.95 0.08
C GLY A 75 5.91 7.79 -1.03
N ILE A 76 5.56 7.11 -2.11
CA ILE A 76 4.94 7.74 -3.29
C ILE A 76 3.43 7.72 -3.16
N ASP A 77 2.88 6.69 -2.53
CA ASP A 77 1.45 6.48 -2.33
C ASP A 77 1.00 7.00 -0.95
N ILE A 78 0.98 8.31 -0.81
CA ILE A 78 0.67 8.99 0.47
C ILE A 78 -0.81 8.81 0.86
N GLY A 79 -1.69 8.63 -0.13
CA GLY A 79 -3.13 8.42 0.07
C GLY A 79 -3.55 6.96 0.16
N CYS A 80 -2.62 6.05 0.36
CA CYS A 80 -2.90 4.62 0.48
C CYS A 80 -3.89 4.33 1.61
N GLY A 81 -4.90 3.54 1.32
CA GLY A 81 -5.92 3.16 2.27
C GLY A 81 -6.30 1.69 2.17
N MET A 82 -6.83 1.17 3.27
CA MET A 82 -7.35 -0.19 3.36
C MET A 82 -8.84 -0.15 3.62
N THR A 83 -9.58 -0.93 2.86
CA THR A 83 -11.03 -1.13 3.08
C THR A 83 -11.28 -2.60 3.35
N LEU A 84 -11.99 -2.88 4.42
CA LEU A 84 -12.43 -4.22 4.80
C LEU A 84 -13.95 -4.29 4.70
N ALA A 85 -14.46 -5.24 3.92
CA ALA A 85 -15.89 -5.50 3.81
C ALA A 85 -16.21 -6.94 4.18
N GLN A 86 -17.05 -7.14 5.19
CA GLN A 86 -17.54 -8.47 5.53
C GLN A 86 -18.61 -8.91 4.53
N ILE A 87 -18.47 -10.11 3.99
CA ILE A 87 -19.46 -10.70 3.08
C ILE A 87 -20.54 -11.41 3.90
N LYS A 88 -21.80 -11.09 3.63
CA LYS A 88 -22.92 -11.84 4.19
C LYS A 88 -22.98 -13.21 3.52
N GLY A 89 -22.77 -14.26 4.30
CA GLY A 89 -22.80 -15.64 3.82
C GLY A 89 -21.51 -16.39 4.15
N LYS A 90 -21.55 -17.72 4.00
CA LYS A 90 -20.43 -18.61 4.38
C LYS A 90 -19.68 -19.19 3.17
N LYS A 91 -20.09 -18.83 1.97
CA LYS A 91 -19.49 -19.37 0.74
C LYS A 91 -19.16 -18.23 -0.22
N LEU A 92 -17.98 -18.27 -0.77
CA LEU A 92 -17.51 -17.38 -1.82
C LEU A 92 -17.04 -18.26 -3.00
N GLU A 93 -17.55 -17.95 -4.18
CA GLU A 93 -17.13 -18.57 -5.44
C GLU A 93 -15.88 -17.79 -5.95
N TYR A 94 -14.69 -18.23 -5.56
CA TYR A 94 -13.44 -17.54 -5.88
C TYR A 94 -13.24 -17.35 -7.39
N GLN A 95 -13.57 -18.35 -8.19
CA GLN A 95 -13.47 -18.26 -9.65
C GLN A 95 -14.35 -17.17 -10.22
N LYS A 96 -15.57 -17.04 -9.72
CA LYS A 96 -16.50 -16.01 -10.13
C LYS A 96 -16.02 -14.62 -9.68
N LEU A 97 -15.50 -14.52 -8.46
CA LEU A 97 -14.90 -13.27 -7.96
C LEU A 97 -13.73 -12.84 -8.85
N ASP A 98 -12.81 -13.75 -9.17
CA ASP A 98 -11.67 -13.47 -10.05
C ASP A 98 -12.13 -12.98 -11.43
N THR A 99 -13.12 -13.65 -12.03
CA THR A 99 -13.70 -13.23 -13.30
C THR A 99 -14.29 -11.82 -13.22
N VAL A 100 -15.10 -11.53 -12.20
CA VAL A 100 -15.71 -10.21 -12.01
C VAL A 100 -14.66 -9.13 -11.82
N ILE A 101 -13.60 -9.40 -11.05
CA ILE A 101 -12.50 -8.45 -10.86
C ILE A 101 -11.81 -8.15 -12.19
N ARG A 102 -11.45 -9.18 -12.96
CA ARG A 102 -10.77 -9.03 -14.26
C ARG A 102 -11.60 -8.25 -15.28
N ASP A 103 -12.90 -8.53 -15.32
CA ASP A 103 -13.80 -7.94 -16.33
C ASP A 103 -14.26 -6.53 -15.96
N SER A 104 -14.32 -6.20 -14.67
CA SER A 104 -15.02 -5.00 -14.19
C SER A 104 -14.14 -4.00 -13.46
N VAL A 105 -12.93 -4.38 -13.02
CA VAL A 105 -12.03 -3.51 -12.25
C VAL A 105 -10.80 -3.18 -13.08
N PRO A 106 -10.72 -1.99 -13.69
CA PRO A 106 -9.51 -1.56 -14.39
C PRO A 106 -8.32 -1.52 -13.43
N SER A 107 -7.15 -1.90 -13.91
CA SER A 107 -5.90 -1.89 -13.12
C SER A 107 -4.74 -1.28 -13.91
N GLY A 108 -3.61 -1.05 -13.26
CA GLY A 108 -2.47 -0.40 -13.86
C GLY A 108 -2.79 1.06 -14.23
N PHE A 109 -2.60 1.42 -15.47
CA PHE A 109 -2.95 2.74 -16.01
C PHE A 109 -4.38 2.81 -16.57
N GLY A 110 -5.11 1.69 -16.54
CA GLY A 110 -6.48 1.60 -17.02
C GLY A 110 -7.44 2.35 -16.11
N ILE A 111 -8.37 3.08 -16.72
CA ILE A 111 -9.51 3.72 -16.06
C ILE A 111 -10.79 3.27 -16.75
N ARG A 112 -11.93 3.55 -16.16
CA ARG A 112 -13.22 3.19 -16.73
C ARG A 112 -13.49 3.98 -18.02
N ALA A 113 -14.14 3.35 -18.98
CA ALA A 113 -14.60 4.01 -20.21
C ALA A 113 -15.78 4.96 -19.96
N LYS A 114 -16.52 4.74 -18.87
CA LYS A 114 -17.68 5.55 -18.47
C LYS A 114 -17.59 5.84 -16.98
N VAL A 115 -18.01 7.03 -16.60
CA VAL A 115 -18.11 7.45 -15.19
C VAL A 115 -19.03 6.51 -14.43
N HIS A 116 -18.60 6.04 -13.27
CA HIS A 116 -19.43 5.21 -12.40
C HIS A 116 -20.46 6.08 -11.68
N ARG A 117 -21.69 5.57 -11.48
CA ARG A 117 -22.78 6.31 -10.84
C ARG A 117 -22.42 6.93 -9.48
N PHE A 118 -21.56 6.30 -8.71
CA PHE A 118 -21.11 6.83 -7.42
C PHE A 118 -20.20 8.06 -7.54
N ALA A 119 -19.71 8.38 -8.73
CA ALA A 119 -18.96 9.62 -8.93
C ALA A 119 -19.85 10.87 -8.83
N ASP A 120 -21.16 10.72 -9.01
CA ASP A 120 -22.12 11.82 -8.88
C ASP A 120 -22.47 12.10 -7.41
N GLU A 121 -22.14 11.17 -6.50
CA GLU A 121 -22.31 11.33 -5.06
C GLU A 121 -21.15 12.12 -4.41
N PHE A 122 -20.07 12.36 -5.16
CA PHE A 122 -18.87 13.03 -4.67
C PHE A 122 -18.61 14.33 -5.42
N ASP A 123 -18.53 15.43 -4.68
CA ASP A 123 -18.17 16.73 -5.23
C ASP A 123 -16.64 16.86 -5.34
N PHE A 124 -16.13 16.60 -6.53
CA PHE A 124 -14.69 16.70 -6.83
C PHE A 124 -14.20 18.15 -6.84
N ASP A 125 -15.09 19.11 -7.11
CA ASP A 125 -14.73 20.52 -7.19
C ASP A 125 -14.61 21.17 -5.81
N ALA A 126 -15.20 20.55 -4.77
CA ALA A 126 -15.01 20.93 -3.38
C ALA A 126 -13.64 20.54 -2.80
N LEU A 127 -12.82 19.74 -3.52
CA LEU A 127 -11.48 19.41 -3.09
C LEU A 127 -10.57 20.63 -3.11
N ARG A 128 -9.77 20.82 -2.06
CA ARG A 128 -8.76 21.92 -2.00
C ARG A 128 -7.76 21.86 -3.15
N CYS A 129 -7.52 20.68 -3.73
CA CYS A 129 -6.62 20.47 -4.84
C CYS A 129 -7.32 20.42 -6.20
N ALA A 130 -8.61 20.74 -6.30
CA ALA A 130 -9.40 20.61 -7.54
C ALA A 130 -8.71 21.28 -8.75
N ASN A 131 -8.13 22.46 -8.55
CA ASN A 131 -7.41 23.19 -9.59
C ASN A 131 -6.05 22.59 -10.00
N HIS A 132 -5.59 21.55 -9.28
CA HIS A 132 -4.31 20.89 -9.51
C HIS A 132 -4.48 19.43 -9.95
N ILE A 133 -5.70 18.98 -10.19
CA ILE A 133 -6.02 17.63 -10.64
C ILE A 133 -6.93 17.66 -11.87
N HIS A 134 -6.89 16.59 -12.63
CA HIS A 134 -7.85 16.37 -13.72
C HIS A 134 -9.12 15.72 -13.17
N THR A 135 -10.11 16.51 -12.78
CA THR A 135 -11.36 16.03 -12.15
C THR A 135 -12.11 15.02 -13.01
N ASP A 136 -12.17 15.23 -14.34
CA ASP A 136 -12.78 14.26 -15.26
C ASP A 136 -12.08 12.90 -15.22
N LYS A 137 -10.76 12.90 -15.17
CA LYS A 137 -9.97 11.67 -15.06
C LYS A 137 -10.16 11.02 -13.71
N ALA A 138 -10.27 11.80 -12.64
CA ALA A 138 -10.59 11.30 -11.29
C ALA A 138 -11.96 10.61 -11.25
N ARG A 139 -12.97 11.20 -11.88
CA ARG A 139 -14.32 10.61 -12.01
C ARG A 139 -14.30 9.27 -12.76
N LEU A 140 -13.53 9.15 -13.83
CA LEU A 140 -13.34 7.91 -14.58
C LEU A 140 -12.50 6.87 -13.83
N SER A 141 -11.66 7.30 -12.89
CA SER A 141 -10.81 6.40 -12.09
C SER A 141 -11.55 5.75 -10.92
N LEU A 142 -12.73 6.25 -10.56
CA LEU A 142 -13.52 5.68 -9.48
C LEU A 142 -13.90 4.21 -9.80
N GLY A 143 -13.59 3.31 -8.87
CA GLY A 143 -13.80 1.86 -9.05
C GLY A 143 -12.72 1.19 -9.91
N SER A 144 -11.57 1.83 -10.14
CA SER A 144 -10.35 1.20 -10.64
C SER A 144 -9.41 0.87 -9.48
N LEU A 145 -8.60 -0.18 -9.65
CA LEU A 145 -7.63 -0.59 -8.62
C LEU A 145 -6.37 0.29 -8.65
N GLY A 146 -6.04 0.88 -9.79
CA GLY A 146 -4.82 1.64 -9.97
C GLY A 146 -3.58 0.77 -10.21
N SER A 147 -2.41 1.36 -10.05
CA SER A 147 -1.12 0.71 -10.34
C SER A 147 -0.25 0.59 -9.08
N GLY A 148 0.72 -0.31 -9.15
CA GLY A 148 1.66 -0.56 -8.07
C GLY A 148 1.36 -1.87 -7.35
N ASN A 149 1.41 -1.83 -6.02
CA ASN A 149 1.17 -2.97 -5.14
C ASN A 149 -0.28 -3.04 -4.61
N HIS A 150 -1.21 -2.38 -5.27
CA HIS A 150 -2.62 -2.42 -4.91
C HIS A 150 -3.20 -3.82 -5.14
N PHE A 151 -4.11 -4.23 -4.28
CA PHE A 151 -4.68 -5.56 -4.35
C PHE A 151 -6.15 -5.62 -3.89
N ILE A 152 -6.81 -6.67 -4.33
CA ILE A 152 -8.10 -7.13 -3.83
C ILE A 152 -7.88 -8.58 -3.40
N GLU A 153 -8.16 -8.88 -2.15
CA GLU A 153 -8.06 -10.25 -1.64
C GLU A 153 -9.32 -10.68 -0.92
N ALA A 154 -9.52 -11.97 -0.83
CA ALA A 154 -10.62 -12.59 -0.10
C ALA A 154 -10.09 -13.43 1.04
N ASP A 155 -10.43 -13.05 2.26
CA ASP A 155 -9.97 -13.64 3.48
C ASP A 155 -11.07 -14.39 4.23
N LYS A 156 -10.65 -15.29 5.08
CA LYS A 156 -11.52 -16.02 5.98
C LYS A 156 -10.95 -15.99 7.39
N ASP A 157 -11.76 -15.57 8.36
CA ASP A 157 -11.36 -15.58 9.75
C ASP A 157 -11.46 -16.99 10.37
N VAL A 158 -11.00 -17.11 11.62
CA VAL A 158 -11.04 -18.37 12.39
C VAL A 158 -12.47 -18.88 12.64
N ASN A 159 -13.48 -18.03 12.56
CA ASN A 159 -14.89 -18.35 12.72
C ASN A 159 -15.58 -18.71 11.39
N GLY A 160 -14.84 -18.61 10.29
CA GLY A 160 -15.34 -18.90 8.96
C GLY A 160 -16.06 -17.72 8.29
N ASN A 161 -16.00 -16.51 8.85
CA ASN A 161 -16.53 -15.32 8.21
C ASN A 161 -15.62 -14.92 7.03
N LEU A 162 -16.25 -14.46 5.96
CA LEU A 162 -15.57 -14.06 4.74
C LEU A 162 -15.47 -12.54 4.64
N TYR A 163 -14.34 -12.08 4.17
CA TYR A 163 -14.04 -10.66 3.99
C TYR A 163 -13.43 -10.42 2.62
N ILE A 164 -13.70 -9.25 2.06
CA ILE A 164 -12.93 -8.68 0.96
C ILE A 164 -12.09 -7.57 1.54
N VAL A 165 -10.80 -7.63 1.29
CA VAL A 165 -9.84 -6.58 1.62
C VAL A 165 -9.38 -5.92 0.34
N ILE A 166 -9.45 -4.60 0.30
CA ILE A 166 -9.03 -3.80 -0.84
C ILE A 166 -7.98 -2.80 -0.34
N GLN A 167 -6.80 -2.88 -0.89
CA GLN A 167 -5.75 -1.90 -0.69
C GLN A 167 -5.66 -1.07 -1.96
N ILE A 168 -6.04 0.19 -1.84
CA ILE A 168 -5.93 1.17 -2.90
C ILE A 168 -5.32 2.45 -2.35
N GLY A 169 -4.76 3.24 -3.21
CA GLY A 169 -4.27 4.53 -2.86
C GLY A 169 -4.30 5.43 -4.07
N ARG A 170 -3.18 5.67 -4.64
CA ARG A 170 -3.00 6.53 -5.77
C ARG A 170 -3.61 5.93 -7.03
N ALA A 171 -4.85 6.29 -7.34
CA ALA A 171 -5.33 6.19 -8.70
C ALA A 171 -4.43 7.09 -9.56
N SER A 172 -3.65 6.45 -10.42
CA SER A 172 -2.83 7.01 -11.48
C SER A 172 -2.92 8.55 -11.67
N CYS A 173 -2.38 9.32 -10.73
CA CYS A 173 -2.02 10.71 -10.95
C CYS A 173 -0.56 10.74 -11.45
N ARG A 174 -0.34 10.35 -12.69
CA ARG A 174 0.86 10.75 -13.41
C ARG A 174 0.47 11.80 -14.44
N GLU A 175 1.20 12.87 -14.36
CA GLU A 175 1.32 13.91 -15.39
C GLU A 175 1.32 13.35 -16.81
#